data_178a74f4b161c751dcd3bfc797d0dd2d
#
_entry.id   178a74f4b161c751dcd3bfc797d0dd2d
#
_cell.length_a   1.000
_cell.length_b   1.000
_cell.length_c   1.000
_cell.angle_alpha   90.00
_cell.angle_beta   90.00
_cell.angle_gamma   90.00
#
_symmetry.space_group_name_H-M   'P 1'
#
loop_
_entity.id
_entity.type
_entity.pdbx_description
1 polymer ?
#
loop_
_entity_poly.entity_id
_entity_poly.type
_entity_poly.pdbx_seq_one_letter_code
_entity_poly.pdbx_strand_id
1 'polypeptide(L)'
;MDAHFVRLGVCRKHPRSIPMPKLFVSDIQPQMQVEETFRIADRQLRANRQGNLYLLLQLQDRTGIISGMKWNADEKLVERFPKGAYVRVQGASQLHNGMLQLIVNQVSLVDENTVDAEDFDAGNRVDVDMLWSRFSELVLSIQDTTLASISASFLNDASVQRLMKLAPAGIKAHHAYPGGLLEHVVSLMELADRISHHYPYLNRDLMLAGAMLHDIGKLEELLFDGELTYSDSGQLLGHLVQGIQMLDRKVQELREAGIAIDASTLLRLQHIIVSHHGCLEHGSPKIPMTLEAIAFHYLDEMDAKLNAAMAMISSDRTKDPWTPFNPTLGRKILKPKPTDLQS
;
A
#
# COMPACT_ATOMS: atom_id res chain seq x y z
N MET A 1 36.01 -77.47 5.68
CA MET A 1 36.03 -76.57 4.50
C MET A 1 34.79 -75.72 4.57
N ASP A 2 34.87 -74.60 5.26
CA ASP A 2 33.74 -73.70 5.54
C ASP A 2 33.79 -72.54 4.60
N ALA A 3 32.72 -72.39 3.76
CA ALA A 3 32.58 -71.28 2.86
C ALA A 3 31.77 -70.16 3.52
N HIS A 4 32.42 -69.05 3.86
CA HIS A 4 31.80 -67.83 4.34
C HIS A 4 31.11 -67.10 3.19
N PHE A 5 29.76 -66.98 3.24
CA PHE A 5 28.99 -66.10 2.40
C PHE A 5 28.94 -64.69 3.02
N VAL A 6 29.64 -63.76 2.38
CA VAL A 6 29.55 -62.33 2.69
C VAL A 6 28.30 -61.77 1.99
N ARG A 7 27.27 -61.33 2.76
CA ARG A 7 26.13 -60.58 2.26
C ARG A 7 26.54 -59.11 2.08
N LEU A 8 26.65 -58.69 0.82
CA LEU A 8 26.77 -57.27 0.48
C LEU A 8 25.37 -56.61 0.64
N GLY A 9 25.26 -55.73 1.67
CA GLY A 9 24.09 -54.88 1.89
C GLY A 9 24.04 -53.77 0.83
N VAL A 10 23.08 -53.86 -0.09
CA VAL A 10 22.78 -52.79 -1.03
C VAL A 10 22.06 -51.66 -0.26
N CYS A 11 22.78 -50.59 0.05
CA CYS A 11 22.21 -49.37 0.54
C CYS A 11 21.39 -48.68 -0.54
N ARG A 12 20.06 -48.85 -0.52
CA ARG A 12 19.15 -48.07 -1.39
C ARG A 12 19.19 -46.61 -0.97
N LYS A 13 19.93 -45.79 -1.71
CA LYS A 13 19.82 -44.35 -1.64
C LYS A 13 18.41 -43.97 -2.06
N HIS A 14 17.63 -43.38 -1.12
CA HIS A 14 16.37 -42.73 -1.48
C HIS A 14 16.67 -41.63 -2.50
N PRO A 15 15.89 -41.52 -3.60
CA PRO A 15 16.04 -40.39 -4.51
C PRO A 15 15.79 -39.11 -3.75
N ARG A 16 16.75 -38.18 -3.79
CA ARG A 16 16.55 -36.82 -3.32
C ARG A 16 15.38 -36.25 -4.11
N SER A 17 14.28 -35.93 -3.44
CA SER A 17 13.17 -35.20 -4.05
C SER A 17 13.72 -33.86 -4.59
N ILE A 18 13.62 -33.68 -5.89
CA ILE A 18 13.86 -32.37 -6.52
C ILE A 18 12.85 -31.43 -5.88
N PRO A 19 13.27 -30.34 -5.23
CA PRO A 19 12.32 -29.39 -4.68
C PRO A 19 11.45 -28.87 -5.83
N MET A 20 10.14 -29.06 -5.74
CA MET A 20 9.21 -28.47 -6.70
C MET A 20 9.36 -26.96 -6.62
N PRO A 21 9.35 -26.24 -7.76
CA PRO A 21 9.42 -24.80 -7.75
C PRO A 21 8.24 -24.24 -6.92
N LYS A 22 8.49 -23.25 -6.09
CA LYS A 22 7.49 -22.58 -5.28
C LYS A 22 6.40 -21.98 -6.19
N LEU A 23 5.15 -22.23 -5.84
CA LEU A 23 3.99 -21.67 -6.55
C LEU A 23 3.58 -20.35 -5.90
N PHE A 24 3.80 -19.25 -6.61
CA PHE A 24 3.42 -17.92 -6.14
C PHE A 24 1.96 -17.58 -6.47
N VAL A 25 1.39 -16.57 -5.76
CA VAL A 25 0.01 -16.09 -6.00
C VAL A 25 -0.19 -15.72 -7.47
N SER A 26 0.80 -15.11 -8.13
CA SER A 26 0.75 -14.78 -9.56
C SER A 26 0.56 -15.99 -10.48
N ASP A 27 1.02 -17.16 -10.07
CA ASP A 27 1.00 -18.37 -10.88
C ASP A 27 -0.27 -19.20 -10.67
N ILE A 28 -1.05 -18.90 -9.63
CA ILE A 28 -2.29 -19.63 -9.31
C ILE A 28 -3.34 -19.34 -10.38
N GLN A 29 -3.81 -20.40 -11.02
CA GLN A 29 -4.90 -20.38 -12.00
C GLN A 29 -6.19 -20.95 -11.39
N PRO A 30 -7.38 -20.66 -11.96
CA PRO A 30 -8.62 -21.30 -11.51
C PRO A 30 -8.57 -22.81 -11.60
N GLN A 31 -9.18 -23.52 -10.64
CA GLN A 31 -9.27 -24.98 -10.56
C GLN A 31 -7.92 -25.70 -10.32
N MET A 32 -6.92 -25.01 -9.80
CA MET A 32 -5.67 -25.62 -9.36
C MET A 32 -5.77 -26.15 -7.93
N GLN A 33 -5.13 -27.28 -7.66
CA GLN A 33 -4.80 -27.70 -6.30
C GLN A 33 -3.54 -26.92 -5.87
N VAL A 34 -3.64 -26.28 -4.71
CA VAL A 34 -2.58 -25.45 -4.14
C VAL A 34 -2.16 -26.05 -2.81
N GLU A 35 -0.87 -26.31 -2.66
CA GLU A 35 -0.24 -26.65 -1.40
C GLU A 35 1.01 -25.81 -1.27
N GLU A 36 0.88 -24.64 -0.59
CA GLU A 36 1.97 -23.68 -0.53
C GLU A 36 1.96 -22.90 0.78
N THR A 37 3.08 -22.25 1.07
CA THR A 37 3.24 -21.38 2.25
C THR A 37 2.96 -19.94 1.88
N PHE A 38 2.14 -19.27 2.73
CA PHE A 38 1.79 -17.87 2.60
C PHE A 38 1.97 -17.15 3.93
N ARG A 39 2.10 -15.82 3.90
CA ARG A 39 2.00 -14.97 5.06
C ARG A 39 0.55 -14.51 5.23
N ILE A 40 0.01 -14.48 6.44
CA ILE A 40 -1.32 -13.93 6.71
C ILE A 40 -1.23 -12.41 6.73
N ALA A 41 -1.75 -11.76 5.71
CA ALA A 41 -1.85 -10.30 5.65
C ALA A 41 -3.03 -9.77 6.47
N ASP A 42 -4.17 -10.48 6.46
CA ASP A 42 -5.36 -10.17 7.28
C ASP A 42 -6.20 -11.42 7.50
N ARG A 43 -7.07 -11.38 8.53
CA ARG A 43 -8.01 -12.47 8.86
C ARG A 43 -9.30 -11.94 9.45
N GLN A 44 -10.42 -12.54 9.08
CA GLN A 44 -11.74 -12.15 9.58
C GLN A 44 -12.63 -13.36 9.75
N LEU A 45 -13.29 -13.48 10.91
CA LEU A 45 -14.37 -14.43 11.10
C LEU A 45 -15.66 -13.82 10.54
N ARG A 46 -16.30 -14.53 9.62
CA ARG A 46 -17.53 -14.07 8.97
C ARG A 46 -18.61 -15.13 9.02
N ALA A 47 -19.86 -14.70 8.97
CA ALA A 47 -21.01 -15.59 8.82
C ALA A 47 -21.53 -15.56 7.37
N ASN A 48 -21.89 -16.71 6.83
CA ASN A 48 -22.61 -16.79 5.56
C ASN A 48 -24.11 -16.46 5.77
N ARG A 49 -24.89 -16.44 4.70
CA ARG A 49 -26.35 -16.15 4.76
C ARG A 49 -27.14 -17.13 5.61
N GLN A 50 -26.61 -18.30 5.90
CA GLN A 50 -27.20 -19.34 6.73
C GLN A 50 -26.73 -19.31 8.19
N GLY A 51 -25.87 -18.33 8.54
CA GLY A 51 -25.28 -18.18 9.86
C GLY A 51 -24.05 -19.06 10.14
N ASN A 52 -23.60 -19.88 9.18
CA ASN A 52 -22.39 -20.70 9.35
C ASN A 52 -21.14 -19.84 9.30
N LEU A 53 -20.27 -19.99 10.29
CA LEU A 53 -19.02 -19.24 10.38
C LEU A 53 -17.95 -19.80 9.44
N TYR A 54 -17.17 -18.91 8.85
CA TYR A 54 -15.98 -19.22 8.08
C TYR A 54 -14.87 -18.20 8.36
N LEU A 55 -13.62 -18.65 8.30
CA LEU A 55 -12.44 -17.80 8.39
C LEU A 55 -12.04 -17.34 6.98
N LEU A 56 -12.09 -16.03 6.76
CA LEU A 56 -11.54 -15.39 5.59
C LEU A 56 -10.10 -14.98 5.91
N LEU A 57 -9.15 -15.51 5.15
CA LEU A 57 -7.73 -15.20 5.23
C LEU A 57 -7.33 -14.37 4.02
N GLN A 58 -6.53 -13.34 4.22
CA GLN A 58 -5.75 -12.70 3.16
C GLN A 58 -4.35 -13.31 3.17
N LEU A 59 -4.09 -14.15 2.19
CA LEU A 59 -2.85 -14.92 2.06
C LEU A 59 -1.93 -14.21 1.09
N GLN A 60 -0.72 -13.86 1.54
CA GLN A 60 0.23 -13.02 0.82
C GLN A 60 1.51 -13.78 0.54
N ASP A 61 2.07 -13.54 -0.65
CA ASP A 61 3.46 -13.76 -0.98
C ASP A 61 4.04 -12.53 -1.70
N ARG A 62 5.28 -12.61 -2.19
CA ARG A 62 5.95 -11.49 -2.89
C ARG A 62 5.26 -11.03 -4.17
N THR A 63 4.36 -11.83 -4.74
CA THR A 63 3.71 -11.56 -6.03
C THR A 63 2.29 -11.03 -5.88
N GLY A 64 1.71 -11.08 -4.67
CA GLY A 64 0.38 -10.55 -4.41
C GLY A 64 -0.35 -11.16 -3.22
N ILE A 65 -1.64 -10.89 -3.16
CA ILE A 65 -2.55 -11.37 -2.11
C ILE A 65 -3.69 -12.17 -2.76
N ILE A 66 -4.03 -13.30 -2.16
CA ILE A 66 -5.18 -14.13 -2.53
C ILE A 66 -6.08 -14.38 -1.32
N SER A 67 -7.40 -14.28 -1.52
CA SER A 67 -8.36 -14.61 -0.46
C SER A 67 -8.46 -16.12 -0.26
N GLY A 68 -8.31 -16.60 0.97
CA GLY A 68 -8.52 -17.98 1.38
C GLY A 68 -9.78 -18.11 2.24
N MET A 69 -10.69 -19.03 1.91
CA MET A 69 -11.89 -19.30 2.70
C MET A 69 -11.78 -20.65 3.39
N LYS A 70 -11.76 -20.66 4.72
CA LYS A 70 -11.81 -21.87 5.54
C LYS A 70 -13.19 -22.00 6.19
N TRP A 71 -13.98 -22.96 5.72
CA TRP A 71 -15.29 -23.25 6.24
C TRP A 71 -15.24 -23.89 7.64
N ASN A 72 -16.35 -23.80 8.38
CA ASN A 72 -16.51 -24.36 9.72
C ASN A 72 -15.45 -23.84 10.70
N ALA A 73 -15.25 -22.54 10.71
CA ALA A 73 -14.32 -21.85 11.61
C ALA A 73 -15.03 -21.40 12.91
N ASP A 74 -14.27 -21.28 13.96
CA ASP A 74 -14.65 -20.71 15.24
C ASP A 74 -13.63 -19.66 15.71
N GLU A 75 -13.91 -18.98 16.81
CA GLU A 75 -13.02 -17.96 17.36
C GLU A 75 -11.64 -18.52 17.74
N LYS A 76 -11.58 -19.77 18.24
CA LYS A 76 -10.32 -20.43 18.60
C LYS A 76 -9.44 -20.66 17.39
N LEU A 77 -10.05 -20.96 16.24
CA LEU A 77 -9.31 -21.12 14.98
C LEU A 77 -8.71 -19.78 14.54
N VAL A 78 -9.43 -18.66 14.71
CA VAL A 78 -8.93 -17.32 14.40
C VAL A 78 -7.72 -16.96 15.27
N GLU A 79 -7.80 -17.18 16.57
CA GLU A 79 -6.71 -16.92 17.52
C GLU A 79 -5.45 -17.72 17.18
N ARG A 80 -5.60 -18.94 16.69
CA ARG A 80 -4.51 -19.83 16.32
C ARG A 80 -3.66 -19.29 15.16
N PHE A 81 -4.22 -18.47 14.28
CA PHE A 81 -3.55 -17.95 13.08
C PHE A 81 -3.43 -16.44 13.14
N PRO A 82 -2.45 -15.88 13.89
CA PRO A 82 -2.29 -14.43 14.02
C PRO A 82 -1.87 -13.80 12.68
N LYS A 83 -2.22 -12.53 12.51
CA LYS A 83 -1.74 -11.71 11.40
C LYS A 83 -0.21 -11.66 11.41
N GLY A 84 0.40 -11.69 10.25
CA GLY A 84 1.85 -11.76 10.08
C GLY A 84 2.44 -13.17 10.13
N ALA A 85 1.71 -14.17 10.68
CA ALA A 85 2.19 -15.54 10.73
C ALA A 85 2.32 -16.19 9.35
N TYR A 86 3.28 -17.08 9.21
CA TYR A 86 3.43 -17.94 8.05
C TYR A 86 2.58 -19.20 8.20
N VAL A 87 1.84 -19.53 7.17
CA VAL A 87 0.94 -20.69 7.15
C VAL A 87 1.11 -21.50 5.88
N ARG A 88 1.16 -22.82 6.02
CA ARG A 88 1.02 -23.74 4.90
C ARG A 88 -0.46 -24.01 4.67
N VAL A 89 -0.90 -23.76 3.45
CA VAL A 89 -2.30 -23.87 3.03
C VAL A 89 -2.40 -24.96 1.98
N GLN A 90 -3.37 -25.88 2.19
CA GLN A 90 -3.79 -26.86 1.19
C GLN A 90 -5.24 -26.55 0.80
N GLY A 91 -5.52 -26.45 -0.49
CA GLY A 91 -6.84 -26.12 -0.97
C GLY A 91 -6.95 -26.11 -2.48
N ALA A 92 -8.09 -25.65 -2.97
CA ALA A 92 -8.35 -25.52 -4.40
C ALA A 92 -8.69 -24.08 -4.76
N SER A 93 -8.12 -23.59 -5.86
CA SER A 93 -8.46 -22.28 -6.37
C SER A 93 -9.75 -22.28 -7.17
N GLN A 94 -10.56 -21.25 -7.04
CA GLN A 94 -11.77 -21.04 -7.85
C GLN A 94 -12.00 -19.56 -8.15
N LEU A 95 -12.77 -19.26 -9.16
CA LEU A 95 -13.29 -17.92 -9.42
C LEU A 95 -14.61 -17.72 -8.67
N HIS A 96 -14.72 -16.63 -7.94
CA HIS A 96 -15.97 -16.17 -7.33
C HIS A 96 -16.17 -14.68 -7.63
N ASN A 97 -17.26 -14.34 -8.31
CA ASN A 97 -17.53 -12.97 -8.78
C ASN A 97 -16.35 -12.33 -9.55
N GLY A 98 -15.66 -13.12 -10.37
CA GLY A 98 -14.52 -12.67 -11.16
C GLY A 98 -13.18 -12.60 -10.40
N MET A 99 -13.18 -12.81 -9.09
CA MET A 99 -11.97 -12.82 -8.25
C MET A 99 -11.51 -14.23 -7.93
N LEU A 100 -10.20 -14.45 -8.02
CA LEU A 100 -9.59 -15.72 -7.65
C LEU A 100 -9.55 -15.85 -6.14
N GLN A 101 -9.96 -16.99 -5.62
CA GLN A 101 -9.91 -17.33 -4.20
C GLN A 101 -9.49 -18.79 -3.99
N LEU A 102 -8.96 -19.10 -2.81
CA LEU A 102 -8.66 -20.46 -2.38
C LEU A 102 -9.77 -20.96 -1.45
N ILE A 103 -10.30 -22.13 -1.74
CA ILE A 103 -11.07 -22.92 -0.75
C ILE A 103 -10.07 -23.73 0.06
N VAL A 104 -9.88 -23.33 1.32
CA VAL A 104 -8.85 -23.86 2.19
C VAL A 104 -9.37 -25.13 2.87
N ASN A 105 -8.79 -26.27 2.55
CA ASN A 105 -9.09 -27.55 3.19
C ASN A 105 -8.30 -27.68 4.50
N GLN A 106 -6.99 -27.40 4.47
CA GLN A 106 -6.12 -27.43 5.65
C GLN A 106 -5.27 -26.18 5.71
N VAL A 107 -5.00 -25.74 6.94
CA VAL A 107 -4.08 -24.65 7.25
C VAL A 107 -3.30 -25.01 8.52
N SER A 108 -1.98 -24.79 8.50
CA SER A 108 -1.08 -25.03 9.62
C SER A 108 -0.04 -23.93 9.72
N LEU A 109 0.37 -23.59 10.95
CA LEU A 109 1.48 -22.66 11.17
C LEU A 109 2.79 -23.24 10.66
N VAL A 110 3.63 -22.38 10.13
CA VAL A 110 5.00 -22.66 9.70
C VAL A 110 5.94 -21.81 10.56
N ASP A 111 7.06 -22.41 10.99
CA ASP A 111 8.08 -21.69 11.74
C ASP A 111 8.74 -20.65 10.82
N GLU A 112 8.76 -19.39 11.24
CA GLU A 112 9.34 -18.27 10.50
C GLU A 112 10.82 -18.47 10.15
N ASN A 113 11.56 -19.22 11.00
CA ASN A 113 12.97 -19.54 10.75
C ASN A 113 13.17 -20.55 9.59
N THR A 114 12.09 -21.18 9.11
CA THR A 114 12.13 -22.16 8.01
C THR A 114 11.70 -21.62 6.67
N VAL A 115 11.29 -20.35 6.62
CA VAL A 115 10.83 -19.69 5.42
C VAL A 115 11.85 -18.65 4.94
N ASP A 116 11.92 -18.47 3.63
CA ASP A 116 12.67 -17.36 3.05
C ASP A 116 11.78 -16.12 3.07
N ALA A 117 12.12 -15.12 3.89
CA ALA A 117 11.34 -13.90 4.03
C ALA A 117 11.17 -13.15 2.69
N GLU A 118 12.13 -13.27 1.77
CA GLU A 118 12.06 -12.64 0.44
C GLU A 118 10.90 -13.16 -0.41
N ASP A 119 10.44 -14.37 -0.14
CA ASP A 119 9.29 -14.96 -0.84
C ASP A 119 7.93 -14.38 -0.43
N PHE A 120 7.87 -13.64 0.67
CA PHE A 120 6.64 -13.10 1.25
C PHE A 120 6.61 -11.57 1.31
N ASP A 121 7.74 -10.94 1.08
CA ASP A 121 7.79 -9.51 0.81
C ASP A 121 7.28 -9.29 -0.60
N ALA A 122 6.11 -8.68 -0.73
CA ALA A 122 5.59 -8.28 -2.03
C ALA A 122 6.67 -7.45 -2.72
N GLY A 123 7.23 -7.98 -3.80
CA GLY A 123 8.40 -7.43 -4.51
C GLY A 123 8.17 -6.13 -5.27
N ASN A 124 7.20 -5.32 -4.87
CA ASN A 124 7.25 -3.88 -4.99
C ASN A 124 7.95 -3.34 -3.72
N ARG A 125 9.20 -3.77 -3.49
CA ARG A 125 10.11 -2.90 -2.77
C ARG A 125 10.32 -1.70 -3.69
N VAL A 126 9.42 -0.75 -3.54
CA VAL A 126 9.72 0.62 -3.89
C VAL A 126 11.09 0.87 -3.26
N ASP A 127 12.08 1.21 -4.05
CA ASP A 127 13.39 1.58 -3.49
C ASP A 127 13.18 2.87 -2.71
N VAL A 128 12.85 2.68 -1.41
CA VAL A 128 12.49 3.76 -0.49
C VAL A 128 13.63 4.76 -0.36
N ASP A 129 14.89 4.31 -0.51
CA ASP A 129 16.05 5.20 -0.44
C ASP A 129 16.21 5.99 -1.74
N MET A 130 15.94 5.40 -2.88
CA MET A 130 15.87 6.11 -4.17
C MET A 130 14.72 7.13 -4.16
N LEU A 131 13.53 6.76 -3.68
CA LEU A 131 12.41 7.69 -3.53
C LEU A 131 12.75 8.83 -2.56
N TRP A 132 13.38 8.52 -1.43
CA TRP A 132 13.78 9.57 -0.48
C TRP A 132 14.79 10.53 -1.09
N SER A 133 15.74 10.03 -1.87
CA SER A 133 16.67 10.88 -2.61
C SER A 133 15.92 11.80 -3.58
N ARG A 134 14.99 11.25 -4.35
CA ARG A 134 14.18 12.01 -5.30
C ARG A 134 13.26 13.03 -4.61
N PHE A 135 12.61 12.64 -3.53
CA PHE A 135 11.84 13.54 -2.66
C PHE A 135 12.69 14.72 -2.19
N SER A 136 13.89 14.42 -1.67
CA SER A 136 14.82 15.44 -1.17
C SER A 136 15.24 16.42 -2.27
N GLU A 137 15.55 15.94 -3.48
CA GLU A 137 15.88 16.78 -4.63
C GLU A 137 14.75 17.76 -4.97
N LEU A 138 13.51 17.26 -5.03
CA LEU A 138 12.34 18.09 -5.33
C LEU A 138 12.09 19.12 -4.23
N VAL A 139 12.20 18.75 -2.96
CA VAL A 139 12.07 19.67 -1.82
C VAL A 139 13.13 20.76 -1.88
N LEU A 140 14.39 20.40 -2.11
CA LEU A 140 15.51 21.34 -2.18
C LEU A 140 15.46 22.23 -3.43
N SER A 141 14.64 21.91 -4.41
CA SER A 141 14.41 22.75 -5.60
C SER A 141 13.43 23.91 -5.38
N ILE A 142 12.76 23.97 -4.22
CA ILE A 142 11.83 25.05 -3.84
C ILE A 142 12.64 26.34 -3.56
N GLN A 143 12.29 27.43 -4.23
CA GLN A 143 13.02 28.70 -4.17
C GLN A 143 12.34 29.76 -3.31
N ASP A 144 11.00 29.73 -3.18
CA ASP A 144 10.27 30.63 -2.27
C ASP A 144 10.78 30.44 -0.85
N THR A 145 11.22 31.51 -0.20
CA THR A 145 11.91 31.46 1.10
C THR A 145 11.03 30.90 2.22
N THR A 146 9.74 31.19 2.21
CA THR A 146 8.76 30.69 3.19
C THR A 146 8.54 29.20 2.98
N LEU A 147 8.25 28.79 1.74
CA LEU A 147 7.99 27.39 1.42
C LEU A 147 9.24 26.51 1.57
N ALA A 148 10.41 27.03 1.17
CA ALA A 148 11.69 26.33 1.36
C ALA A 148 11.99 26.10 2.85
N SER A 149 11.81 27.12 3.70
CA SER A 149 12.03 27.01 5.16
C SER A 149 11.07 25.99 5.79
N ILE A 150 9.79 26.05 5.45
CA ILE A 150 8.79 25.07 5.93
C ILE A 150 9.16 23.67 5.46
N SER A 151 9.36 23.46 4.15
CA SER A 151 9.63 22.14 3.60
C SER A 151 10.94 21.54 4.14
N ALA A 152 11.99 22.36 4.30
CA ALA A 152 13.25 21.93 4.90
C ALA A 152 13.09 21.53 6.38
N SER A 153 12.20 22.17 7.14
CA SER A 153 11.95 21.80 8.54
C SER A 153 11.36 20.40 8.69
N PHE A 154 10.52 19.96 7.75
CA PHE A 154 10.02 18.58 7.68
C PHE A 154 11.06 17.60 7.13
N LEU A 155 11.78 17.98 6.07
CA LEU A 155 12.83 17.14 5.46
C LEU A 155 13.93 16.78 6.45
N ASN A 156 14.34 17.73 7.31
CA ASN A 156 15.39 17.56 8.30
C ASN A 156 14.92 16.92 9.62
N ASP A 157 13.63 16.64 9.78
CA ASP A 157 13.10 15.97 10.96
C ASP A 157 13.28 14.45 10.84
N ALA A 158 14.14 13.89 11.68
CA ALA A 158 14.44 12.46 11.66
C ALA A 158 13.20 11.56 11.93
N SER A 159 12.24 12.05 12.71
CA SER A 159 10.97 11.34 12.95
C SER A 159 10.11 11.31 11.68
N VAL A 160 9.97 12.45 11.02
CA VAL A 160 9.24 12.55 9.74
C VAL A 160 9.90 11.67 8.68
N GLN A 161 11.24 11.72 8.53
CA GLN A 161 11.97 10.86 7.60
C GLN A 161 11.68 9.39 7.85
N ARG A 162 11.80 8.94 9.09
CA ARG A 162 11.55 7.53 9.46
C ARG A 162 10.11 7.13 9.16
N LEU A 163 9.14 7.96 9.52
CA LEU A 163 7.73 7.67 9.34
C LEU A 163 7.33 7.68 7.86
N MET A 164 7.78 8.66 7.07
CA MET A 164 7.53 8.73 5.62
C MET A 164 8.03 7.49 4.87
N LYS A 165 9.18 6.95 5.27
CA LYS A 165 9.75 5.72 4.68
C LYS A 165 8.95 4.45 5.04
N LEU A 166 8.14 4.48 6.09
CA LEU A 166 7.37 3.33 6.57
C LEU A 166 5.87 3.45 6.30
N ALA A 167 5.34 4.67 6.24
CA ALA A 167 3.91 4.90 6.18
C ALA A 167 3.29 4.40 4.87
N PRO A 168 2.16 3.67 4.93
CA PRO A 168 1.31 3.43 3.78
C PRO A 168 0.50 4.68 3.44
N ALA A 169 0.05 4.81 2.18
CA ALA A 169 -0.83 5.91 1.80
C ALA A 169 -2.28 5.76 2.31
N GLY A 170 -2.67 4.56 2.75
CA GLY A 170 -4.01 4.29 3.31
C GLY A 170 -4.16 2.84 3.75
N ILE A 171 -5.30 2.52 4.40
CA ILE A 171 -5.55 1.18 4.99
C ILE A 171 -6.05 0.17 3.95
N LYS A 172 -6.83 0.59 2.94
CA LYS A 172 -7.55 -0.31 2.01
C LYS A 172 -7.38 0.05 0.54
N ALA A 173 -6.70 1.12 0.22
CA ALA A 173 -6.56 1.65 -1.14
C ALA A 173 -5.20 1.26 -1.77
N HIS A 174 -4.95 1.77 -2.98
CA HIS A 174 -3.65 1.78 -3.62
C HIS A 174 -2.58 2.33 -2.64
N HIS A 175 -1.33 1.87 -2.80
CA HIS A 175 -0.21 2.21 -1.91
C HIS A 175 -0.39 1.81 -0.41
N ALA A 176 -1.22 0.82 -0.09
CA ALA A 176 -1.41 0.29 1.27
C ALA A 176 -0.26 -0.68 1.68
N TYR A 177 0.99 -0.26 1.50
CA TYR A 177 2.22 -0.98 1.81
C TYR A 177 3.27 -0.02 2.38
N PRO A 178 4.29 -0.51 3.10
CA PRO A 178 5.36 0.34 3.63
C PRO A 178 6.04 1.17 2.54
N GLY A 179 6.18 2.49 2.77
CA GLY A 179 6.73 3.43 1.79
C GLY A 179 5.72 3.92 0.74
N GLY A 180 4.48 3.42 0.74
CA GLY A 180 3.44 3.81 -0.21
C GLY A 180 3.06 5.29 -0.13
N LEU A 181 3.10 5.90 1.06
CA LEU A 181 2.88 7.35 1.20
C LEU A 181 4.00 8.15 0.51
N LEU A 182 5.25 7.75 0.71
CA LEU A 182 6.38 8.43 0.07
C LEU A 182 6.32 8.31 -1.45
N GLU A 183 5.99 7.13 -1.97
CA GLU A 183 5.83 6.91 -3.41
C GLU A 183 4.74 7.80 -4.01
N HIS A 184 3.56 7.87 -3.38
CA HIS A 184 2.47 8.74 -3.78
C HIS A 184 2.88 10.22 -3.76
N VAL A 185 3.51 10.68 -2.68
CA VAL A 185 3.98 12.06 -2.56
C VAL A 185 5.00 12.41 -3.63
N VAL A 186 5.98 11.54 -3.92
CA VAL A 186 6.97 11.76 -4.99
C VAL A 186 6.30 11.81 -6.35
N SER A 187 5.38 10.90 -6.65
CA SER A 187 4.58 10.92 -7.89
C SER A 187 3.87 12.26 -8.08
N LEU A 188 3.17 12.73 -7.04
CA LEU A 188 2.47 14.02 -7.10
C LEU A 188 3.41 15.21 -7.21
N MET A 189 4.56 15.21 -6.54
CA MET A 189 5.56 16.27 -6.68
C MET A 189 6.12 16.33 -8.11
N GLU A 190 6.39 15.19 -8.74
CA GLU A 190 6.83 15.14 -10.13
C GLU A 190 5.76 15.63 -11.11
N LEU A 191 4.50 15.25 -10.89
CA LEU A 191 3.37 15.73 -11.68
C LEU A 191 3.20 17.25 -11.49
N ALA A 192 3.25 17.74 -10.26
CA ALA A 192 3.18 19.16 -9.93
C ALA A 192 4.28 19.98 -10.62
N ASP A 193 5.51 19.47 -10.61
CA ASP A 193 6.63 20.06 -11.33
C ASP A 193 6.35 20.17 -12.83
N ARG A 194 5.95 19.08 -13.48
CA ARG A 194 5.68 19.03 -14.92
C ARG A 194 4.55 19.95 -15.34
N ILE A 195 3.42 19.96 -14.61
CA ILE A 195 2.28 20.81 -15.00
C ILE A 195 2.54 22.29 -14.75
N SER A 196 3.35 22.64 -13.74
CA SER A 196 3.73 24.03 -13.49
C SER A 196 4.53 24.64 -14.66
N HIS A 197 5.29 23.81 -15.38
CA HIS A 197 5.95 24.25 -16.62
C HIS A 197 4.95 24.46 -17.78
N HIS A 198 3.86 23.71 -17.81
CA HIS A 198 2.82 23.86 -18.82
C HIS A 198 1.88 25.03 -18.54
N TYR A 199 1.59 25.29 -17.26
CA TYR A 199 0.74 26.39 -16.80
C TYR A 199 1.58 27.44 -16.05
N PRO A 200 2.18 28.42 -16.71
CA PRO A 200 3.14 29.35 -16.09
C PRO A 200 2.53 30.31 -15.06
N TYR A 201 1.20 30.34 -14.93
CA TYR A 201 0.48 31.07 -13.90
C TYR A 201 0.30 30.29 -12.59
N LEU A 202 0.66 29.00 -12.54
CA LEU A 202 0.73 28.24 -11.30
C LEU A 202 2.04 28.51 -10.57
N ASN A 203 1.96 28.71 -9.27
CA ASN A 203 3.15 28.80 -8.45
C ASN A 203 3.72 27.39 -8.21
N ARG A 204 4.81 27.06 -8.92
CA ARG A 204 5.49 25.77 -8.85
C ARG A 204 5.87 25.39 -7.41
N ASP A 205 6.46 26.32 -6.68
CA ASP A 205 6.94 26.05 -5.33
C ASP A 205 5.80 25.75 -4.37
N LEU A 206 4.67 26.45 -4.52
CA LEU A 206 3.46 26.17 -3.73
C LEU A 206 2.85 24.81 -4.12
N MET A 207 2.87 24.42 -5.39
CA MET A 207 2.44 23.11 -5.86
C MET A 207 3.32 21.99 -5.27
N LEU A 208 4.64 22.16 -5.25
CA LEU A 208 5.58 21.19 -4.67
C LEU A 208 5.39 21.06 -3.16
N ALA A 209 5.30 22.17 -2.43
CA ALA A 209 5.08 22.17 -0.99
C ALA A 209 3.70 21.59 -0.63
N GLY A 210 2.68 21.90 -1.43
CA GLY A 210 1.35 21.30 -1.32
C GLY A 210 1.39 19.78 -1.50
N ALA A 211 2.05 19.30 -2.55
CA ALA A 211 2.22 17.86 -2.80
C ALA A 211 2.98 17.16 -1.67
N MET A 212 4.02 17.79 -1.14
CA MET A 212 4.78 17.28 0.00
C MET A 212 3.92 17.13 1.26
N LEU A 213 3.02 18.08 1.53
CA LEU A 213 2.39 18.24 2.86
C LEU A 213 0.90 17.93 2.90
N HIS A 214 0.21 17.71 1.76
CA HIS A 214 -1.25 17.48 1.76
C HIS A 214 -1.67 16.33 2.66
N ASP A 215 -0.90 15.26 2.67
CA ASP A 215 -1.13 14.00 3.39
C ASP A 215 -0.20 13.79 4.58
N ILE A 216 0.58 14.80 4.98
CA ILE A 216 1.56 14.67 6.08
C ILE A 216 0.93 14.23 7.40
N GLY A 217 -0.33 14.59 7.63
CA GLY A 217 -1.09 14.17 8.82
C GLY A 217 -1.31 12.67 8.93
N LYS A 218 -1.19 11.91 7.83
CA LYS A 218 -1.26 10.43 7.87
C LYS A 218 -0.16 9.80 8.74
N LEU A 219 0.94 10.52 8.96
CA LEU A 219 2.01 10.08 9.87
C LEU A 219 1.56 10.03 11.35
N GLU A 220 0.55 10.81 11.74
CA GLU A 220 -0.06 10.79 13.07
C GLU A 220 -1.44 10.10 13.06
N GLU A 221 -2.13 10.06 11.91
CA GLU A 221 -3.42 9.41 11.74
C GLU A 221 -3.32 7.89 11.83
N LEU A 222 -2.27 7.30 11.23
CA LEU A 222 -2.13 5.86 11.08
C LEU A 222 -1.11 5.28 12.06
N LEU A 223 -1.48 4.16 12.67
CA LEU A 223 -0.56 3.25 13.37
C LEU A 223 -0.18 2.12 12.43
N PHE A 224 1.11 1.94 12.18
CA PHE A 224 1.64 0.92 11.27
C PHE A 224 2.78 0.11 11.90
N ASP A 225 2.93 0.20 13.23
CA ASP A 225 3.79 -0.66 14.03
C ASP A 225 2.97 -1.88 14.48
N GLY A 226 2.93 -2.89 13.61
CA GLY A 226 2.14 -4.09 13.80
C GLY A 226 0.90 -4.15 12.90
N GLU A 227 -0.30 -4.03 13.46
CA GLU A 227 -1.53 -3.98 12.68
C GLU A 227 -1.81 -2.56 12.18
N LEU A 228 -2.01 -2.43 10.84
CA LEU A 228 -2.35 -1.14 10.24
C LEU A 228 -3.75 -0.71 10.67
N THR A 229 -3.84 0.32 11.50
CA THR A 229 -5.09 0.85 12.06
C THR A 229 -5.00 2.37 12.23
N TYR A 230 -6.11 2.99 12.60
CA TYR A 230 -6.13 4.41 12.99
C TYR A 230 -5.67 4.59 14.44
N SER A 231 -4.93 5.67 14.70
CA SER A 231 -4.78 6.18 16.07
C SER A 231 -6.11 6.76 16.58
N ASP A 232 -6.30 6.90 17.89
CA ASP A 232 -7.49 7.54 18.43
C ASP A 232 -7.67 8.97 17.92
N SER A 233 -6.58 9.74 17.85
CA SER A 233 -6.59 11.08 17.27
C SER A 233 -6.85 11.06 15.77
N GLY A 234 -6.33 10.07 15.06
CA GLY A 234 -6.60 9.87 13.64
C GLY A 234 -8.07 9.60 13.36
N GLN A 235 -8.69 8.71 14.16
CA GLN A 235 -10.10 8.40 14.05
C GLN A 235 -11.02 9.60 14.36
N LEU A 236 -10.63 10.47 15.27
CA LEU A 236 -11.45 11.59 15.73
C LEU A 236 -11.22 12.87 14.94
N LEU A 237 -10.01 13.13 14.45
CA LEU A 237 -9.63 14.39 13.79
C LEU A 237 -9.38 14.22 12.30
N GLY A 238 -8.82 13.07 11.87
CA GLY A 238 -8.39 12.83 10.51
C GLY A 238 -7.11 13.57 10.11
N HIS A 239 -6.46 13.09 9.03
CA HIS A 239 -5.15 13.61 8.59
C HIS A 239 -5.17 15.08 8.15
N LEU A 240 -6.28 15.63 7.64
CA LEU A 240 -6.35 17.04 7.25
C LEU A 240 -6.09 17.96 8.43
N VAL A 241 -6.78 17.71 9.56
CA VAL A 241 -6.61 18.50 10.79
C VAL A 241 -5.23 18.27 11.39
N GLN A 242 -4.79 17.01 11.48
CA GLN A 242 -3.47 16.67 12.00
C GLN A 242 -2.34 17.27 11.13
N GLY A 243 -2.50 17.29 9.81
CA GLY A 243 -1.56 17.92 8.88
C GLY A 243 -1.42 19.42 9.12
N ILE A 244 -2.54 20.13 9.36
CA ILE A 244 -2.50 21.55 9.76
C ILE A 244 -1.81 21.73 11.11
N GLN A 245 -2.08 20.88 12.10
CA GLN A 245 -1.43 20.96 13.41
C GLN A 245 0.09 20.70 13.31
N MET A 246 0.52 19.76 12.49
CA MET A 246 1.95 19.50 12.22
C MET A 246 2.60 20.71 11.56
N LEU A 247 1.95 21.30 10.55
CA LEU A 247 2.43 22.50 9.87
C LEU A 247 2.55 23.68 10.83
N ASP A 248 1.52 23.93 11.67
CA ASP A 248 1.52 25.04 12.62
C ASP A 248 2.64 24.89 13.66
N ARG A 249 2.89 23.66 14.17
CA ARG A 249 4.03 23.41 15.08
C ARG A 249 5.38 23.77 14.41
N LYS A 250 5.60 23.34 13.16
CA LYS A 250 6.83 23.65 12.43
C LYS A 250 6.98 25.14 12.12
N VAL A 251 5.90 25.80 11.77
CA VAL A 251 5.88 27.27 11.55
C VAL A 251 6.21 28.02 12.84
N GLN A 252 5.70 27.58 13.98
CA GLN A 252 6.01 28.19 15.28
C GLN A 252 7.51 28.02 15.61
N GLU A 253 8.08 26.80 15.46
CA GLU A 253 9.51 26.53 15.65
C GLU A 253 10.38 27.45 14.78
N LEU A 254 10.02 27.63 13.51
CA LEU A 254 10.74 28.52 12.58
C LEU A 254 10.67 29.99 13.01
N ARG A 255 9.51 30.47 13.46
CA ARG A 255 9.33 31.84 13.95
C ARG A 255 10.12 32.09 15.24
N GLU A 256 10.16 31.13 16.16
CA GLU A 256 10.97 31.19 17.39
C GLU A 256 12.48 31.21 17.06
N ALA A 257 12.89 30.55 15.96
CA ALA A 257 14.25 30.62 15.43
C ALA A 257 14.53 31.92 14.65
N GLY A 258 13.59 32.87 14.58
CA GLY A 258 13.76 34.16 13.91
C GLY A 258 13.57 34.12 12.39
N ILE A 259 13.01 33.04 11.84
CA ILE A 259 12.74 32.87 10.41
C ILE A 259 11.40 33.53 10.07
N ALA A 260 11.43 34.47 9.11
CA ALA A 260 10.22 35.15 8.65
C ALA A 260 9.37 34.21 7.79
N ILE A 261 8.10 34.06 8.13
CA ILE A 261 7.12 33.26 7.40
C ILE A 261 6.03 34.20 6.88
N ASP A 262 5.93 34.30 5.53
CA ASP A 262 4.88 35.11 4.90
C ASP A 262 3.51 34.50 5.15
N ALA A 263 2.60 35.30 5.74
CA ALA A 263 1.29 34.83 6.15
C ALA A 263 0.40 34.48 4.96
N SER A 264 0.54 35.15 3.80
CA SER A 264 -0.26 34.88 2.60
C SER A 264 0.16 33.55 1.96
N THR A 265 1.45 33.29 1.85
CA THR A 265 2.00 32.04 1.33
C THR A 265 1.62 30.86 2.23
N LEU A 266 1.76 31.01 3.56
CA LEU A 266 1.33 30.01 4.53
C LEU A 266 -0.16 29.69 4.41
N LEU A 267 -1.03 30.71 4.32
CA LEU A 267 -2.47 30.52 4.18
C LEU A 267 -2.83 29.74 2.92
N ARG A 268 -2.16 30.01 1.79
CA ARG A 268 -2.37 29.28 0.53
C ARG A 268 -1.92 27.81 0.63
N LEU A 269 -0.82 27.52 1.32
CA LEU A 269 -0.36 26.16 1.60
C LEU A 269 -1.36 25.43 2.50
N GLN A 270 -1.80 26.04 3.60
CA GLN A 270 -2.83 25.49 4.47
C GLN A 270 -4.13 25.20 3.69
N HIS A 271 -4.49 26.10 2.76
CA HIS A 271 -5.68 25.91 1.92
C HIS A 271 -5.56 24.67 1.02
N ILE A 272 -4.40 24.38 0.43
CA ILE A 272 -4.18 23.13 -0.34
C ILE A 272 -4.43 21.92 0.58
N ILE A 273 -3.85 21.90 1.77
CA ILE A 273 -4.00 20.78 2.72
C ILE A 273 -5.47 20.53 3.06
N VAL A 274 -6.24 21.55 3.41
CA VAL A 274 -7.65 21.37 3.84
C VAL A 274 -8.63 21.17 2.70
N SER A 275 -8.23 21.39 1.45
CA SER A 275 -9.15 21.35 0.30
C SER A 275 -8.82 20.27 -0.74
N HIS A 276 -7.72 19.50 -0.58
CA HIS A 276 -7.27 18.60 -1.64
C HIS A 276 -8.26 17.46 -1.95
N HIS A 277 -9.12 17.02 -1.03
CA HIS A 277 -10.18 16.07 -1.34
C HIS A 277 -11.30 16.66 -2.23
N GLY A 278 -11.32 17.97 -2.46
CA GLY A 278 -12.15 18.64 -3.48
C GLY A 278 -13.57 18.97 -3.07
N CYS A 279 -14.25 18.16 -2.28
CA CYS A 279 -15.64 18.36 -1.87
C CYS A 279 -15.90 17.93 -0.42
N LEU A 280 -17.00 18.45 0.14
CA LEU A 280 -17.39 18.19 1.53
C LEU A 280 -17.72 16.70 1.77
N GLU A 281 -18.31 16.05 0.77
CA GLU A 281 -18.69 14.63 0.81
C GLU A 281 -17.47 13.70 0.96
N HIS A 282 -16.30 14.16 0.52
CA HIS A 282 -15.02 13.45 0.68
C HIS A 282 -14.24 13.89 1.92
N GLY A 283 -14.85 14.71 2.79
CA GLY A 283 -14.27 15.16 4.06
C GLY A 283 -13.43 16.43 4.00
N SER A 284 -13.33 17.11 2.84
CA SER A 284 -12.69 18.41 2.75
C SER A 284 -13.51 19.46 3.50
N PRO A 285 -12.96 20.17 4.50
CA PRO A 285 -13.68 21.26 5.17
C PRO A 285 -13.88 22.49 4.26
N LYS A 286 -13.15 22.59 3.16
CA LYS A 286 -13.27 23.62 2.11
C LYS A 286 -13.09 23.01 0.72
N ILE A 287 -13.77 23.60 -0.26
CA ILE A 287 -13.49 23.31 -1.67
C ILE A 287 -12.23 24.07 -2.12
N PRO A 288 -11.49 23.58 -3.16
CA PRO A 288 -10.34 24.30 -3.70
C PRO A 288 -10.72 25.66 -4.29
N MET A 289 -10.10 26.76 -3.83
CA MET A 289 -10.44 28.14 -4.22
C MET A 289 -9.23 28.95 -4.72
N THR A 290 -8.04 28.32 -4.84
CA THR A 290 -6.89 28.90 -5.53
C THR A 290 -6.52 28.08 -6.76
N LEU A 291 -5.79 28.67 -7.70
CA LEU A 291 -5.40 27.96 -8.93
C LEU A 291 -4.62 26.68 -8.60
N GLU A 292 -3.68 26.80 -7.65
CA GLU A 292 -2.85 25.67 -7.22
C GLU A 292 -3.69 24.60 -6.49
N ALA A 293 -4.62 24.99 -5.61
CA ALA A 293 -5.48 24.04 -4.92
C ALA A 293 -6.40 23.28 -5.90
N ILE A 294 -6.95 23.97 -6.92
CA ILE A 294 -7.74 23.35 -7.99
C ILE A 294 -6.87 22.35 -8.77
N ALA A 295 -5.71 22.80 -9.23
CA ALA A 295 -4.81 21.95 -10.00
C ALA A 295 -4.37 20.72 -9.17
N PHE A 296 -3.99 20.93 -7.91
CA PHE A 296 -3.53 19.88 -7.03
C PHE A 296 -4.61 18.83 -6.75
N HIS A 297 -5.83 19.25 -6.45
CA HIS A 297 -6.97 18.33 -6.27
C HIS A 297 -7.14 17.36 -7.46
N TYR A 298 -7.09 17.88 -8.68
CA TYR A 298 -7.23 17.01 -9.88
C TYR A 298 -6.03 16.11 -10.11
N LEU A 299 -4.82 16.52 -9.74
CA LEU A 299 -3.63 15.66 -9.81
C LEU A 299 -3.73 14.50 -8.83
N ASP A 300 -4.08 14.78 -7.59
CA ASP A 300 -4.24 13.78 -6.54
C ASP A 300 -5.37 12.79 -6.88
N GLU A 301 -6.53 13.30 -7.31
CA GLU A 301 -7.64 12.46 -7.75
C GLU A 301 -7.28 11.59 -8.97
N MET A 302 -6.51 12.13 -9.91
CA MET A 302 -6.05 11.41 -11.09
C MET A 302 -5.10 10.29 -10.71
N ASP A 303 -4.06 10.57 -9.90
CA ASP A 303 -3.10 9.58 -9.42
C ASP A 303 -3.80 8.44 -8.67
N ALA A 304 -4.67 8.78 -7.73
CA ALA A 304 -5.47 7.83 -6.97
C ALA A 304 -6.34 6.92 -7.86
N LYS A 305 -7.05 7.49 -8.84
CA LYS A 305 -7.94 6.74 -9.72
C LYS A 305 -7.20 5.86 -10.71
N LEU A 306 -6.08 6.33 -11.27
CA LEU A 306 -5.26 5.54 -12.19
C LEU A 306 -4.61 4.35 -11.45
N ASN A 307 -4.05 4.58 -10.28
CA ASN A 307 -3.46 3.51 -9.46
C ASN A 307 -4.52 2.48 -9.03
N ALA A 308 -5.72 2.92 -8.62
CA ALA A 308 -6.83 2.01 -8.32
C ALA A 308 -7.27 1.19 -9.53
N ALA A 309 -7.35 1.81 -10.71
CA ALA A 309 -7.71 1.11 -11.96
C ALA A 309 -6.64 0.09 -12.35
N MET A 310 -5.35 0.43 -12.26
CA MET A 310 -4.25 -0.47 -12.54
C MET A 310 -4.20 -1.66 -11.56
N ALA A 311 -4.44 -1.42 -10.27
CA ALA A 311 -4.54 -2.49 -9.28
C ALA A 311 -5.68 -3.47 -9.58
N MET A 312 -6.85 -2.97 -10.04
CA MET A 312 -7.96 -3.81 -10.49
C MET A 312 -7.58 -4.66 -11.70
N ILE A 313 -6.96 -4.05 -12.71
CA ILE A 313 -6.53 -4.75 -13.93
C ILE A 313 -5.53 -5.85 -13.57
N SER A 314 -4.54 -5.52 -12.73
CA SER A 314 -3.48 -6.45 -12.32
C SER A 314 -4.00 -7.61 -11.47
N SER A 315 -5.02 -7.39 -10.65
CA SER A 315 -5.63 -8.43 -9.82
C SER A 315 -6.67 -9.28 -10.54
N ASP A 316 -7.22 -8.82 -11.67
CA ASP A 316 -8.23 -9.54 -12.43
C ASP A 316 -7.61 -10.66 -13.28
N ARG A 317 -7.90 -11.91 -12.91
CA ARG A 317 -7.45 -13.13 -13.60
C ARG A 317 -8.44 -13.66 -14.63
N THR A 318 -9.55 -12.97 -14.88
CA THR A 318 -10.52 -13.38 -15.89
C THR A 318 -9.99 -13.07 -17.30
N LYS A 319 -10.45 -13.85 -18.27
CA LYS A 319 -10.18 -13.59 -19.70
C LYS A 319 -11.16 -12.56 -20.31
N ASP A 320 -12.12 -12.08 -19.51
CA ASP A 320 -13.02 -11.03 -19.94
C ASP A 320 -12.21 -9.76 -20.26
N PRO A 321 -12.45 -9.05 -21.35
CA PRO A 321 -11.79 -7.78 -21.64
C PRO A 321 -12.13 -6.67 -20.64
N TRP A 322 -13.17 -6.85 -19.83
CA TRP A 322 -13.58 -5.90 -18.81
C TRP A 322 -13.34 -6.44 -17.40
N THR A 323 -12.89 -5.58 -16.49
CA THR A 323 -12.85 -5.90 -15.07
C THR A 323 -14.27 -6.06 -14.49
N PRO A 324 -14.46 -6.71 -13.33
CA PRO A 324 -15.68 -6.58 -12.55
C PRO A 324 -16.00 -5.12 -12.25
N PHE A 325 -17.30 -4.81 -11.96
CA PHE A 325 -17.71 -3.48 -11.52
C PHE A 325 -17.07 -3.14 -10.17
N ASN A 326 -16.45 -1.96 -10.09
CA ASN A 326 -15.88 -1.44 -8.85
C ASN A 326 -16.77 -0.34 -8.28
N PRO A 327 -17.33 -0.50 -7.08
CA PRO A 327 -18.20 0.51 -6.46
C PRO A 327 -17.49 1.85 -6.21
N THR A 328 -16.21 1.83 -5.83
CA THR A 328 -15.42 3.03 -5.54
C THR A 328 -15.17 3.86 -6.81
N LEU A 329 -14.86 3.20 -7.93
CA LEU A 329 -14.68 3.87 -9.22
C LEU A 329 -16.01 4.09 -9.96
N GLY A 330 -17.11 3.46 -9.52
CA GLY A 330 -18.43 3.54 -10.14
C GLY A 330 -18.51 2.95 -11.55
N ARG A 331 -17.55 2.09 -11.94
CA ARG A 331 -17.42 1.58 -13.31
C ARG A 331 -16.67 0.26 -13.42
N LYS A 332 -16.74 -0.36 -14.61
CA LYS A 332 -15.82 -1.38 -15.08
C LYS A 332 -14.69 -0.71 -15.86
N ILE A 333 -13.52 -1.33 -15.89
CA ILE A 333 -12.36 -0.87 -16.67
C ILE A 333 -12.12 -1.84 -17.82
N LEU A 334 -11.93 -1.34 -19.02
CA LEU A 334 -11.47 -2.12 -20.17
C LEU A 334 -9.97 -2.42 -19.96
N LYS A 335 -9.61 -3.69 -19.93
CA LYS A 335 -8.21 -4.11 -19.79
C LYS A 335 -7.45 -3.80 -21.08
N PRO A 336 -6.28 -3.16 -21.03
CA PRO A 336 -5.46 -2.93 -22.20
C PRO A 336 -5.01 -4.28 -22.80
N LYS A 337 -4.83 -4.31 -24.11
CA LYS A 337 -4.22 -5.50 -24.75
C LYS A 337 -2.74 -5.58 -24.33
N PRO A 338 -2.15 -6.79 -24.30
CA PRO A 338 -0.72 -6.94 -23.96
C PRO A 338 0.21 -6.10 -24.84
N THR A 339 -0.20 -5.78 -26.05
CA THR A 339 0.54 -4.91 -27.00
C THR A 339 0.50 -3.43 -26.62
N ASP A 340 -0.47 -3.00 -25.82
CA ASP A 340 -0.70 -1.58 -25.50
C ASP A 340 0.10 -1.13 -24.26
N LEU A 341 0.69 -2.08 -23.52
CA LEU A 341 1.47 -1.81 -22.29
C LEU A 341 3.01 -1.79 -22.54
N GLN A 342 3.46 -1.93 -23.79
CA GLN A 342 4.89 -2.03 -24.15
C GLN A 342 5.44 -0.75 -24.81
N SER A 343 4.73 0.36 -24.72
CA SER A 343 5.17 1.66 -25.31
C SER A 343 5.74 2.61 -24.26
#